data_b1dfa9f21aa6641f42964d30b19bf729
#
_entry.id   b1dfa9f21aa6641f42964d30b19bf729
#
_cell.length_a   1.000
_cell.length_b   1.000
_cell.length_c   1.000
_cell.angle_alpha   90.00
_cell.angle_beta   90.00
_cell.angle_gamma   90.00
#
_symmetry.space_group_name_H-M   'P 1'
#
loop_
_entity.id
_entity.type
_entity.pdbx_description
1 polymer ?
#
loop_
_entity_poly.entity_id
_entity_poly.type
_entity_poly.pdbx_seq_one_letter_code
_entity_poly.pdbx_strand_id
1 'polypeptide(L)'
;MNPVRRLARFGQSLGLFWMMAALPLANWLMSVGIITLACTWVLYAIADGMDRNEPWARWYTYRHTPGALRFALIYGVFAVSLLWSDELGYGFKDLRTKLPVLVLPIIVCGLDPISRRTWSALWWTFIASLTFAVAVCLMVYFGVYNQWAVPLGFRPREVHNFRDISIFISHIRFSLLLVMGLATLYQFTPRRAGAVVLSSALAMLFLYFLWTIESMTASVLILALLVVLILRTALNRQRYLILLIMAGVTLASVTAGFFWGRNTYRAYYTAQPVDHRSLATHSASGEAYVHDTINLQVENGQLTMLYVAWSELADAWDERSGIPFEGDDALGNPVKGTIIRYMTSRGLRKDRIGVEALTSEDIRRIEAGIASAKLAEHSGLRRRLDRIMFEYHCFKLGSNPTGHSVFQRLEFWKAGREIIRQNFWWGVGMGDVKSAFSAEYVRANTPLDVSHRLRAHNQWMTVWITSGLVGFVTFILAWFTLFRRDSRSRSWLFLAFFVVASLSFLTEDTLESQAGVSFVAFLGSVLLFLPRKPAGIELRGPVK
;
A
#
# COMPACT_ATOMS: atom_id res chain seq x y z
N MET A 1 23.03 -37.78 16.07
CA MET A 1 22.61 -36.86 15.00
C MET A 1 23.85 -36.19 14.46
N ASN A 2 24.09 -36.28 13.15
CA ASN A 2 25.23 -35.71 12.44
C ASN A 2 25.39 -34.20 12.78
N PRO A 3 26.59 -33.67 13.11
CA PRO A 3 26.82 -32.28 13.45
C PRO A 3 26.37 -31.32 12.32
N VAL A 4 26.55 -31.70 11.06
CA VAL A 4 26.08 -30.93 9.90
C VAL A 4 24.56 -30.75 9.93
N ARG A 5 23.83 -31.79 10.30
CA ARG A 5 22.36 -31.75 10.41
C ARG A 5 21.89 -30.86 11.56
N ARG A 6 22.65 -30.82 12.67
CA ARG A 6 22.36 -29.88 13.77
C ARG A 6 22.55 -28.42 13.35
N LEU A 7 23.67 -28.15 12.68
CA LEU A 7 23.98 -26.82 12.16
C LEU A 7 22.93 -26.35 11.15
N ALA A 8 22.56 -27.21 10.22
CA ALA A 8 21.54 -26.89 9.22
C ALA A 8 20.16 -26.61 9.84
N ARG A 9 19.75 -27.36 10.87
CA ARG A 9 18.50 -27.08 11.63
C ARG A 9 18.55 -25.75 12.35
N PHE A 10 19.67 -25.44 12.98
CA PHE A 10 19.87 -24.14 13.62
C PHE A 10 19.76 -23.01 12.60
N GLY A 11 20.43 -23.13 11.44
CA GLY A 11 20.36 -22.15 10.37
C GLY A 11 18.96 -22.00 9.77
N GLN A 12 18.19 -23.08 9.64
CA GLN A 12 16.79 -23.03 9.21
C GLN A 12 15.92 -22.25 10.20
N SER A 13 16.08 -22.52 11.49
CA SER A 13 15.38 -21.77 12.54
C SER A 13 15.77 -20.29 12.52
N LEU A 14 17.06 -20.00 12.46
CA LEU A 14 17.58 -18.63 12.33
C LEU A 14 17.01 -17.93 11.10
N GLY A 15 17.00 -18.58 9.94
CA GLY A 15 16.45 -18.03 8.69
C GLY A 15 14.96 -17.71 8.78
N LEU A 16 14.16 -18.55 9.47
CA LEU A 16 12.74 -18.27 9.69
C LEU A 16 12.54 -17.02 10.57
N PHE A 17 13.26 -16.92 11.70
CA PHE A 17 13.20 -15.76 12.59
C PHE A 17 13.73 -14.50 11.89
N TRP A 18 14.83 -14.63 11.16
CA TRP A 18 15.39 -13.53 10.36
C TRP A 18 14.38 -13.01 9.33
N MET A 19 13.73 -13.90 8.58
CA MET A 19 12.70 -13.50 7.60
C MET A 19 11.53 -12.77 8.26
N MET A 20 11.04 -13.26 9.41
CA MET A 20 9.97 -12.58 10.16
C MET A 20 10.39 -11.17 10.59
N ALA A 21 11.64 -11.01 11.02
CA ALA A 21 12.19 -9.71 11.41
C ALA A 21 12.46 -8.80 10.19
N ALA A 22 12.93 -9.36 9.08
CA ALA A 22 13.33 -8.62 7.89
C ALA A 22 12.17 -8.02 7.09
N LEU A 23 10.98 -8.66 7.12
CA LEU A 23 9.82 -8.26 6.32
C LEU A 23 9.49 -6.76 6.39
N PRO A 24 9.43 -6.10 7.57
CA PRO A 24 9.13 -4.67 7.65
C PRO A 24 10.35 -3.75 7.51
N LEU A 25 11.58 -4.29 7.47
CA LEU A 25 12.78 -3.48 7.60
C LEU A 25 13.46 -3.15 6.28
N ALA A 26 13.84 -4.17 5.48
CA ALA A 26 14.57 -3.88 4.24
C ALA A 26 14.57 -5.05 3.24
N ASN A 27 14.57 -4.70 1.94
CA ASN A 27 14.60 -5.67 0.86
C ASN A 27 15.87 -6.55 0.90
N TRP A 28 17.03 -5.98 1.19
CA TRP A 28 18.28 -6.73 1.26
C TRP A 28 18.30 -7.73 2.43
N LEU A 29 17.70 -7.38 3.58
CA LEU A 29 17.56 -8.30 4.72
C LEU A 29 16.69 -9.50 4.36
N MET A 30 15.60 -9.29 3.60
CA MET A 30 14.76 -10.39 3.08
C MET A 30 15.57 -11.31 2.16
N SER A 31 16.40 -10.74 1.27
CA SER A 31 17.27 -11.55 0.38
C SER A 31 18.25 -12.40 1.18
N VAL A 32 18.91 -11.84 2.20
CA VAL A 32 19.79 -12.59 3.10
C VAL A 32 19.04 -13.74 3.78
N GLY A 33 17.83 -13.49 4.29
CA GLY A 33 17.01 -14.53 4.92
C GLY A 33 16.61 -15.67 3.95
N ILE A 34 16.23 -15.33 2.73
CA ILE A 34 15.89 -16.32 1.69
C ILE A 34 17.13 -17.18 1.34
N ILE A 35 18.28 -16.55 1.14
CA ILE A 35 19.55 -17.24 0.85
C ILE A 35 19.95 -18.14 2.02
N THR A 36 19.86 -17.66 3.26
CA THR A 36 20.14 -18.45 4.46
C THR A 36 19.26 -19.68 4.54
N LEU A 37 17.94 -19.53 4.30
CA LEU A 37 17.00 -20.64 4.27
C LEU A 37 17.33 -21.62 3.15
N ALA A 38 17.66 -21.15 1.95
CA ALA A 38 18.01 -21.99 0.81
C ALA A 38 19.30 -22.78 1.05
N CYS A 39 20.37 -22.13 1.46
CA CYS A 39 21.66 -22.77 1.75
C CYS A 39 21.53 -23.81 2.86
N THR A 40 20.86 -23.46 3.96
CA THR A 40 20.69 -24.39 5.08
C THR A 40 19.73 -25.52 4.76
N TRP A 41 18.75 -25.32 3.86
CA TRP A 41 17.89 -26.39 3.36
C TRP A 41 18.69 -27.38 2.49
N VAL A 42 19.54 -26.89 1.60
CA VAL A 42 20.44 -27.74 0.77
C VAL A 42 21.39 -28.55 1.64
N LEU A 43 22.07 -27.88 2.60
CA LEU A 43 22.98 -28.55 3.55
C LEU A 43 22.24 -29.65 4.35
N TYR A 44 21.03 -29.36 4.77
CA TYR A 44 20.22 -30.34 5.48
C TYR A 44 19.79 -31.51 4.57
N ALA A 45 19.41 -31.22 3.33
CA ALA A 45 19.02 -32.25 2.37
C ALA A 45 20.18 -33.23 2.04
N ILE A 46 21.39 -32.66 1.88
CA ILE A 46 22.62 -33.47 1.68
C ILE A 46 22.88 -34.33 2.92
N ALA A 47 22.87 -33.77 4.12
CA ALA A 47 23.11 -34.50 5.36
C ALA A 47 22.04 -35.59 5.62
N ASP A 48 20.78 -35.32 5.30
CA ASP A 48 19.69 -36.30 5.45
C ASP A 48 19.77 -37.40 4.42
N GLY A 49 20.16 -37.10 3.18
CA GLY A 49 20.43 -38.07 2.13
C GLY A 49 21.57 -39.02 2.46
N MET A 50 22.65 -38.52 3.06
CA MET A 50 23.77 -39.34 3.54
C MET A 50 23.39 -40.28 4.69
N ASP A 51 22.51 -39.81 5.61
CA ASP A 51 22.09 -40.59 6.79
C ASP A 51 21.05 -41.67 6.46
N ARG A 52 20.17 -41.43 5.47
CA ARG A 52 18.99 -42.25 5.19
C ARG A 52 19.01 -42.99 3.85
N ASN A 53 20.01 -42.76 3.02
CA ASN A 53 20.04 -43.22 1.62
C ASN A 53 18.81 -42.80 0.78
N GLU A 54 18.12 -41.73 1.17
CA GLU A 54 16.93 -41.17 0.51
C GLU A 54 17.13 -39.68 0.15
N PRO A 55 17.99 -39.36 -0.83
CA PRO A 55 18.33 -37.99 -1.15
C PRO A 55 17.12 -37.14 -1.59
N TRP A 56 16.04 -37.77 -2.05
CA TRP A 56 14.87 -37.12 -2.62
C TRP A 56 13.66 -37.07 -1.67
N ALA A 57 13.77 -37.52 -0.41
CA ALA A 57 12.66 -37.59 0.52
C ALA A 57 11.96 -36.22 0.73
N ARG A 58 12.74 -35.14 0.71
CA ARG A 58 12.21 -33.78 0.87
C ARG A 58 11.53 -33.24 -0.37
N TRP A 59 12.02 -33.63 -1.55
CA TRP A 59 11.36 -33.36 -2.82
C TRP A 59 10.03 -34.12 -2.91
N TYR A 60 9.99 -35.34 -2.42
CA TYR A 60 8.77 -36.12 -2.31
C TYR A 60 7.75 -35.43 -1.43
N THR A 61 8.16 -34.88 -0.27
CA THR A 61 7.30 -34.11 0.63
C THR A 61 6.68 -32.90 -0.08
N TYR A 62 7.48 -32.12 -0.81
CA TYR A 62 6.99 -31.00 -1.60
C TYR A 62 5.96 -31.42 -2.65
N ARG A 63 6.29 -32.41 -3.44
CA ARG A 63 5.42 -32.91 -4.52
C ARG A 63 4.07 -33.43 -4.00
N HIS A 64 4.04 -34.01 -2.80
CA HIS A 64 2.84 -34.56 -2.18
C HIS A 64 2.15 -33.57 -1.20
N THR A 65 2.71 -32.37 -1.00
CA THR A 65 2.06 -31.36 -0.15
C THR A 65 0.96 -30.64 -0.94
N PRO A 66 -0.31 -30.80 -0.53
CA PRO A 66 -1.40 -30.12 -1.20
C PRO A 66 -1.20 -28.61 -1.21
N GLY A 67 -1.24 -28.01 -2.38
CA GLY A 67 -1.12 -26.55 -2.54
C GLY A 67 0.29 -26.04 -2.85
N ALA A 68 1.37 -26.78 -2.53
CA ALA A 68 2.73 -26.33 -2.82
C ALA A 68 2.99 -26.17 -4.32
N LEU A 69 2.50 -27.11 -5.13
CA LEU A 69 2.58 -27.04 -6.60
C LEU A 69 1.82 -25.83 -7.18
N ARG A 70 0.86 -25.26 -6.47
CA ARG A 70 0.11 -24.07 -6.94
C ARG A 70 0.98 -22.82 -6.92
N PHE A 71 1.88 -22.68 -5.96
CA PHE A 71 2.89 -21.62 -6.01
C PHE A 71 3.82 -21.80 -7.20
N ALA A 72 4.19 -23.06 -7.52
CA ALA A 72 4.95 -23.35 -8.73
C ALA A 72 4.19 -22.97 -10.00
N LEU A 73 2.86 -23.22 -10.07
CA LEU A 73 2.02 -22.78 -11.18
C LEU A 73 1.96 -21.26 -11.30
N ILE A 74 1.82 -20.54 -10.17
CA ILE A 74 1.86 -19.07 -10.17
C ILE A 74 3.18 -18.55 -10.76
N TYR A 75 4.31 -19.11 -10.37
CA TYR A 75 5.61 -18.78 -10.94
C TYR A 75 5.71 -19.20 -12.40
N GLY A 76 5.21 -20.40 -12.74
CA GLY A 76 5.22 -20.97 -14.07
C GLY A 76 4.49 -20.13 -15.11
N VAL A 77 3.39 -19.48 -14.74
CA VAL A 77 2.65 -18.54 -15.61
C VAL A 77 3.58 -17.44 -16.13
N PHE A 78 4.39 -16.86 -15.23
CA PHE A 78 5.35 -15.82 -15.61
C PHE A 78 6.54 -16.41 -16.40
N ALA A 79 7.07 -17.56 -15.97
CA ALA A 79 8.20 -18.20 -16.64
C ALA A 79 7.86 -18.62 -18.08
N VAL A 80 6.70 -19.21 -18.30
CA VAL A 80 6.24 -19.63 -19.63
C VAL A 80 6.01 -18.43 -20.54
N SER A 81 5.55 -17.29 -20.00
CA SER A 81 5.34 -16.09 -20.81
C SER A 81 6.62 -15.47 -21.39
N LEU A 82 7.81 -15.87 -20.91
CA LEU A 82 9.08 -15.51 -21.52
C LEU A 82 9.31 -16.13 -22.91
N LEU A 83 8.64 -17.24 -23.22
CA LEU A 83 8.85 -17.96 -24.49
C LEU A 83 8.47 -17.13 -25.72
N TRP A 84 7.66 -16.11 -25.55
CA TRP A 84 7.24 -15.20 -26.63
C TRP A 84 7.58 -13.73 -26.34
N SER A 85 8.50 -13.48 -25.41
CA SER A 85 9.01 -12.14 -25.13
C SER A 85 10.22 -11.82 -25.99
N ASP A 86 10.27 -10.60 -26.50
CA ASP A 86 11.43 -10.09 -27.24
C ASP A 86 12.51 -9.56 -26.28
N GLU A 87 12.13 -8.86 -25.20
CA GLU A 87 13.06 -8.29 -24.21
C GLU A 87 13.40 -9.28 -23.08
N LEU A 88 14.13 -10.35 -23.41
CA LEU A 88 14.48 -11.42 -22.45
C LEU A 88 15.28 -10.91 -21.26
N GLY A 89 16.18 -9.92 -21.43
CA GLY A 89 16.99 -9.38 -20.34
C GLY A 89 16.14 -8.77 -19.22
N TYR A 90 15.12 -7.99 -19.59
CA TYR A 90 14.15 -7.46 -18.64
C TYR A 90 13.29 -8.58 -18.03
N GLY A 91 12.82 -9.51 -18.84
CA GLY A 91 12.02 -10.64 -18.40
C GLY A 91 12.73 -11.54 -17.37
N PHE A 92 14.00 -11.90 -17.59
CA PHE A 92 14.79 -12.65 -16.61
C PHE A 92 15.03 -11.89 -15.30
N LYS A 93 15.26 -10.58 -15.37
CA LYS A 93 15.38 -9.74 -14.16
C LYS A 93 14.09 -9.76 -13.34
N ASP A 94 12.96 -9.67 -13.99
CA ASP A 94 11.64 -9.68 -13.37
C ASP A 94 11.28 -11.08 -12.82
N LEU A 95 11.59 -12.14 -13.58
CA LEU A 95 11.42 -13.53 -13.15
C LEU A 95 12.28 -13.86 -11.91
N ARG A 96 13.52 -13.34 -11.85
CA ARG A 96 14.37 -13.45 -10.65
C ARG A 96 13.73 -12.82 -9.42
N THR A 97 13.06 -11.67 -9.56
CA THR A 97 12.33 -11.03 -8.45
C THR A 97 11.22 -11.93 -7.90
N LYS A 98 10.57 -12.72 -8.77
CA LYS A 98 9.48 -13.64 -8.42
C LYS A 98 9.97 -15.03 -7.95
N LEU A 99 11.27 -15.33 -8.05
CA LEU A 99 11.85 -16.63 -7.67
C LEU A 99 11.46 -17.12 -6.26
N PRO A 100 11.32 -16.26 -5.24
CA PRO A 100 10.83 -16.68 -3.92
C PRO A 100 9.47 -17.37 -3.94
N VAL A 101 8.59 -17.09 -4.92
CA VAL A 101 7.28 -17.76 -5.08
C VAL A 101 7.45 -19.26 -5.38
N LEU A 102 8.51 -19.63 -6.08
CA LEU A 102 8.85 -21.03 -6.35
C LEU A 102 9.64 -21.66 -5.21
N VAL A 103 10.67 -20.97 -4.73
CA VAL A 103 11.70 -21.54 -3.84
C VAL A 103 11.21 -21.68 -2.40
N LEU A 104 10.51 -20.67 -1.86
CA LEU A 104 10.08 -20.69 -0.44
C LEU A 104 9.09 -21.82 -0.11
N PRO A 105 8.08 -22.14 -0.94
CA PRO A 105 7.22 -23.29 -0.69
C PRO A 105 8.00 -24.61 -0.64
N ILE A 106 8.99 -24.80 -1.52
CA ILE A 106 9.85 -26.00 -1.54
C ILE A 106 10.61 -26.12 -0.22
N ILE A 107 11.26 -25.04 0.19
CA ILE A 107 12.04 -25.00 1.43
C ILE A 107 11.13 -25.27 2.64
N VAL A 108 10.05 -24.50 2.77
CA VAL A 108 9.18 -24.53 3.96
C VAL A 108 8.46 -25.87 4.13
N CYS A 109 8.04 -26.52 3.04
CA CYS A 109 7.49 -27.89 3.10
C CYS A 109 8.48 -28.90 3.67
N GLY A 110 9.76 -28.72 3.36
CA GLY A 110 10.84 -29.63 3.76
C GLY A 110 11.41 -29.35 5.15
N LEU A 111 10.93 -28.35 5.91
CA LEU A 111 11.42 -28.07 7.25
C LEU A 111 10.93 -29.11 8.27
N ASP A 112 11.70 -29.28 9.34
CA ASP A 112 11.27 -30.11 10.47
C ASP A 112 10.08 -29.48 11.22
N PRO A 113 9.19 -30.30 11.83
CA PRO A 113 8.06 -29.82 12.59
C PRO A 113 8.48 -28.95 13.77
N ILE A 114 8.00 -27.69 13.82
CA ILE A 114 8.27 -26.76 14.89
C ILE A 114 7.30 -26.92 16.07
N SER A 115 7.76 -26.53 17.27
CA SER A 115 6.93 -26.54 18.46
C SER A 115 5.89 -25.41 18.44
N ARG A 116 4.86 -25.53 19.28
CA ARG A 116 3.86 -24.46 19.48
C ARG A 116 4.49 -23.18 20.02
N ARG A 117 5.51 -23.31 20.88
CA ARG A 117 6.27 -22.18 21.42
C ARG A 117 7.06 -21.46 20.32
N THR A 118 7.78 -22.21 19.47
CA THR A 118 8.51 -21.67 18.32
C THR A 118 7.57 -20.98 17.33
N TRP A 119 6.39 -21.57 17.07
CA TRP A 119 5.37 -20.96 16.23
C TRP A 119 4.91 -19.60 16.77
N SER A 120 4.60 -19.52 18.06
CA SER A 120 4.20 -18.26 18.69
C SER A 120 5.36 -17.25 18.69
N ALA A 121 6.59 -17.70 18.98
CA ALA A 121 7.79 -16.84 18.98
C ALA A 121 8.06 -16.20 17.62
N LEU A 122 7.88 -16.94 16.50
CA LEU A 122 8.02 -16.40 15.14
C LEU A 122 7.08 -15.19 14.94
N TRP A 123 5.83 -15.30 15.33
CA TRP A 123 4.87 -14.21 15.17
C TRP A 123 5.13 -13.04 16.11
N TRP A 124 5.62 -13.30 17.31
CA TRP A 124 6.05 -12.22 18.21
C TRP A 124 7.31 -11.51 17.71
N THR A 125 8.23 -12.22 17.05
CA THR A 125 9.37 -11.59 16.35
C THR A 125 8.89 -10.65 15.25
N PHE A 126 7.88 -11.05 14.49
CA PHE A 126 7.25 -10.19 13.48
C PHE A 126 6.63 -8.92 14.11
N ILE A 127 5.89 -9.08 15.22
CA ILE A 127 5.30 -7.94 15.96
C ILE A 127 6.39 -7.02 16.52
N ALA A 128 7.45 -7.57 17.11
CA ALA A 128 8.56 -6.78 17.64
C ALA A 128 9.26 -5.96 16.53
N SER A 129 9.49 -6.58 15.37
CA SER A 129 10.09 -5.90 14.22
C SER A 129 9.18 -4.81 13.65
N LEU A 130 7.87 -5.05 13.55
CA LEU A 130 6.89 -4.02 13.16
C LEU A 130 6.89 -2.86 14.15
N THR A 131 6.90 -3.15 15.44
CA THR A 131 6.91 -2.13 16.50
C THR A 131 8.17 -1.27 16.40
N PHE A 132 9.33 -1.90 16.20
CA PHE A 132 10.58 -1.18 15.98
C PHE A 132 10.52 -0.29 14.74
N ALA A 133 10.04 -0.82 13.62
CA ALA A 133 9.92 -0.05 12.37
C ALA A 133 8.98 1.14 12.53
N VAL A 134 7.81 0.96 13.19
CA VAL A 134 6.87 2.03 13.49
C VAL A 134 7.50 3.09 14.40
N ALA A 135 8.21 2.67 15.46
CA ALA A 135 8.86 3.61 16.38
C ALA A 135 9.87 4.50 15.63
N VAL A 136 10.72 3.92 14.79
CA VAL A 136 11.69 4.71 14.00
C VAL A 136 10.99 5.63 13.00
N CYS A 137 9.95 5.16 12.32
CA CYS A 137 9.17 6.00 11.40
C CYS A 137 8.47 7.17 12.13
N LEU A 138 7.99 6.96 13.35
CA LEU A 138 7.43 8.03 14.18
C LEU A 138 8.52 9.03 14.65
N MET A 139 9.74 8.56 14.93
CA MET A 139 10.86 9.48 15.17
C MET A 139 11.15 10.40 13.97
N VAL A 140 11.01 9.88 12.74
CA VAL A 140 11.09 10.69 11.51
C VAL A 140 9.96 11.70 11.46
N TYR A 141 8.73 11.25 11.69
CA TYR A 141 7.54 12.12 11.68
C TYR A 141 7.61 13.28 12.67
N PHE A 142 8.11 13.03 13.89
CA PHE A 142 8.28 14.05 14.93
C PHE A 142 9.57 14.86 14.82
N GLY A 143 10.39 14.66 13.78
CA GLY A 143 11.65 15.38 13.58
C GLY A 143 12.79 14.96 14.53
N VAL A 144 12.55 13.97 15.40
CA VAL A 144 13.55 13.48 16.38
C VAL A 144 14.63 12.62 15.72
N TYR A 145 14.30 11.97 14.59
CA TYR A 145 15.20 11.05 13.89
C TYR A 145 16.57 11.68 13.57
N ASN A 146 16.58 12.89 13.02
CA ASN A 146 17.83 13.55 12.62
C ASN A 146 18.75 13.85 13.80
N GLN A 147 18.20 14.11 14.99
CA GLN A 147 18.98 14.36 16.21
C GLN A 147 19.81 13.14 16.65
N TRP A 148 19.28 11.93 16.42
CA TRP A 148 19.92 10.68 16.82
C TRP A 148 20.68 10.01 15.67
N ALA A 149 20.12 10.01 14.47
CA ALA A 149 20.63 9.24 13.34
C ALA A 149 21.82 9.92 12.65
N VAL A 150 21.79 11.25 12.51
CA VAL A 150 22.87 11.99 11.85
C VAL A 150 24.20 11.90 12.61
N PRO A 151 24.27 12.04 13.96
CA PRO A 151 25.51 11.81 14.71
C PRO A 151 26.07 10.38 14.59
N LEU A 152 25.20 9.40 14.28
CA LEU A 152 25.60 8.00 14.04
C LEU A 152 25.99 7.72 12.58
N GLY A 153 26.07 8.74 11.72
CA GLY A 153 26.47 8.62 10.32
C GLY A 153 25.34 8.27 9.36
N PHE A 154 24.08 8.29 9.80
CA PHE A 154 22.95 8.10 8.90
C PHE A 154 22.59 9.41 8.17
N ARG A 155 22.02 9.29 6.97
CA ARG A 155 21.59 10.45 6.20
C ARG A 155 20.41 11.15 6.88
N PRO A 156 20.38 12.50 6.88
CA PRO A 156 19.22 13.23 7.37
C PRO A 156 17.98 12.90 6.54
N ARG A 157 16.81 12.99 7.17
CA ARG A 157 15.51 12.76 6.52
C ARG A 157 14.65 14.00 6.68
N GLU A 158 14.17 14.48 5.55
CA GLU A 158 13.18 15.55 5.48
C GLU A 158 11.83 14.94 5.11
N VAL A 159 10.77 15.40 5.75
CA VAL A 159 9.41 14.92 5.54
C VAL A 159 8.65 15.99 4.78
N HIS A 160 8.58 15.85 3.46
CA HIS A 160 7.78 16.74 2.62
C HIS A 160 6.33 16.23 2.48
N ASN A 161 6.14 14.92 2.61
CA ASN A 161 4.82 14.30 2.51
C ASN A 161 4.74 13.02 3.36
N PHE A 162 3.51 12.51 3.56
CA PHE A 162 3.26 11.30 4.36
C PHE A 162 3.97 10.03 3.85
N ARG A 163 4.44 10.00 2.60
CA ARG A 163 5.16 8.84 2.03
C ARG A 163 6.59 8.76 2.54
N ASP A 164 7.18 9.90 2.87
CA ASP A 164 8.58 10.01 3.32
C ASP A 164 8.77 9.48 4.74
N ILE A 165 7.67 9.37 5.52
CA ILE A 165 7.68 8.83 6.89
C ILE A 165 8.10 7.36 6.88
N SER A 166 7.72 6.57 5.86
CA SER A 166 8.03 5.14 5.77
C SER A 166 9.42 4.91 5.15
N ILE A 167 10.46 4.96 5.97
CA ILE A 167 11.87 4.95 5.53
C ILE A 167 12.42 3.57 5.17
N PHE A 168 11.79 2.49 5.63
CA PHE A 168 12.29 1.12 5.46
C PHE A 168 11.81 0.48 4.16
N ILE A 169 10.49 0.51 3.93
CA ILE A 169 9.82 -0.02 2.74
C ILE A 169 8.70 0.93 2.32
N SER A 170 8.19 0.78 1.09
CA SER A 170 7.06 1.58 0.62
C SER A 170 5.90 1.58 1.63
N HIS A 171 5.34 2.77 1.92
CA HIS A 171 4.23 2.98 2.85
C HIS A 171 3.03 2.04 2.59
N ILE A 172 2.75 1.71 1.32
CA ILE A 172 1.66 0.78 0.96
C ILE A 172 1.98 -0.62 1.46
N ARG A 173 3.20 -1.14 1.18
CA ARG A 173 3.62 -2.47 1.62
C ARG A 173 3.75 -2.56 3.14
N PHE A 174 4.22 -1.50 3.76
CA PHE A 174 4.27 -1.41 5.21
C PHE A 174 2.86 -1.48 5.82
N SER A 175 1.88 -0.82 5.19
CA SER A 175 0.48 -0.91 5.59
C SER A 175 -0.07 -2.35 5.55
N LEU A 176 0.29 -3.16 4.51
CA LEU A 176 -0.11 -4.57 4.44
C LEU A 176 0.42 -5.37 5.63
N LEU A 177 1.70 -5.15 5.98
CA LEU A 177 2.35 -5.84 7.11
C LEU A 177 1.76 -5.41 8.45
N LEU A 178 1.41 -4.13 8.63
CA LEU A 178 0.75 -3.64 9.85
C LEU A 178 -0.64 -4.23 10.03
N VAL A 179 -1.41 -4.36 8.95
CA VAL A 179 -2.72 -5.03 8.99
C VAL A 179 -2.58 -6.52 9.35
N MET A 180 -1.55 -7.20 8.81
CA MET A 180 -1.19 -8.54 9.25
C MET A 180 -0.73 -8.59 10.71
N GLY A 181 -0.03 -7.56 11.19
CA GLY A 181 0.33 -7.39 12.60
C GLY A 181 -0.90 -7.33 13.51
N LEU A 182 -1.92 -6.55 13.13
CA LEU A 182 -3.19 -6.48 13.86
C LEU A 182 -3.88 -7.85 13.91
N ALA A 183 -3.93 -8.58 12.78
CA ALA A 183 -4.49 -9.93 12.74
C ALA A 183 -3.69 -10.93 13.60
N THR A 184 -2.38 -10.74 13.70
CA THR A 184 -1.47 -11.54 14.53
C THR A 184 -1.70 -11.25 16.02
N LEU A 185 -1.80 -10.00 16.43
CA LEU A 185 -2.11 -9.60 17.81
C LEU A 185 -3.45 -10.22 18.25
N TYR A 186 -4.48 -10.13 17.41
CA TYR A 186 -5.76 -10.77 17.70
C TYR A 186 -5.64 -12.28 17.95
N GLN A 187 -4.80 -12.99 17.16
CA GLN A 187 -4.64 -14.45 17.25
C GLN A 187 -3.82 -14.90 18.46
N PHE A 188 -2.75 -14.18 18.80
CA PHE A 188 -1.73 -14.64 19.75
C PHE A 188 -1.76 -13.95 21.11
N THR A 189 -2.65 -12.98 21.33
CA THR A 189 -2.77 -12.33 22.63
C THR A 189 -3.23 -13.33 23.68
N PRO A 190 -2.43 -13.61 24.73
CA PRO A 190 -2.86 -14.42 25.85
C PRO A 190 -4.00 -13.73 26.61
N ARG A 191 -4.88 -14.52 27.24
CA ARG A 191 -6.02 -13.98 28.04
C ARG A 191 -5.61 -13.34 29.36
N ARG A 192 -4.33 -13.23 29.69
CA ARG A 192 -3.83 -12.54 30.88
C ARG A 192 -3.96 -11.02 30.72
N ALA A 193 -4.44 -10.33 31.75
CA ALA A 193 -4.74 -8.90 31.71
C ALA A 193 -3.55 -8.08 31.17
N GLY A 194 -2.33 -8.26 31.68
CA GLY A 194 -1.15 -7.53 31.22
C GLY A 194 -0.82 -7.77 29.74
N ALA A 195 -1.01 -9.00 29.24
CA ALA A 195 -0.80 -9.30 27.81
C ALA A 195 -1.87 -8.66 26.93
N VAL A 196 -3.11 -8.61 27.39
CA VAL A 196 -4.20 -7.91 26.69
C VAL A 196 -3.91 -6.42 26.61
N VAL A 197 -3.51 -5.79 27.73
CA VAL A 197 -3.14 -4.37 27.76
C VAL A 197 -2.00 -4.06 26.80
N LEU A 198 -0.91 -4.85 26.83
CA LEU A 198 0.23 -4.67 25.92
C LEU A 198 -0.19 -4.81 24.45
N SER A 199 -0.93 -5.87 24.12
CA SER A 199 -1.38 -6.11 22.74
C SER A 199 -2.34 -5.03 22.26
N SER A 200 -3.19 -4.49 23.13
CA SER A 200 -4.07 -3.35 22.81
C SER A 200 -3.28 -2.08 22.59
N ALA A 201 -2.25 -1.81 23.39
CA ALA A 201 -1.35 -0.67 23.21
C ALA A 201 -0.58 -0.76 21.87
N LEU A 202 -0.07 -1.95 21.51
CA LEU A 202 0.58 -2.19 20.22
C LEU A 202 -0.41 -2.03 19.05
N ALA A 203 -1.63 -2.53 19.20
CA ALA A 203 -2.66 -2.34 18.17
C ALA A 203 -3.01 -0.86 17.98
N MET A 204 -3.16 -0.09 19.08
CA MET A 204 -3.38 1.36 19.01
C MET A 204 -2.20 2.08 18.37
N LEU A 205 -0.96 1.69 18.66
CA LEU A 205 0.25 2.24 18.03
C LEU A 205 0.22 2.01 16.50
N PHE A 206 -0.11 0.80 16.06
CA PHE A 206 -0.20 0.47 14.63
C PHE A 206 -1.34 1.24 13.95
N LEU A 207 -2.50 1.37 14.58
CA LEU A 207 -3.63 2.15 14.06
C LEU A 207 -3.29 3.64 13.99
N TYR A 208 -2.64 4.19 15.02
CA TYR A 208 -2.17 5.57 15.03
C TYR A 208 -1.20 5.85 13.88
N PHE A 209 -0.22 4.97 13.67
CA PHE A 209 0.71 5.10 12.56
C PHE A 209 0.02 5.02 11.19
N LEU A 210 -0.91 4.07 11.00
CA LEU A 210 -1.71 3.95 9.77
C LEU A 210 -2.55 5.21 9.50
N TRP A 211 -3.05 5.84 10.56
CA TRP A 211 -3.74 7.12 10.47
C TRP A 211 -2.79 8.26 10.08
N THR A 212 -1.60 8.31 10.68
CA THR A 212 -0.56 9.32 10.39
C THR A 212 -0.11 9.29 8.93
N ILE A 213 0.08 8.10 8.34
CA ILE A 213 0.45 7.94 6.93
C ILE A 213 -0.73 7.99 5.96
N GLU A 214 -1.92 8.36 6.44
CA GLU A 214 -3.15 8.50 5.63
C GLU A 214 -3.44 7.29 4.73
N SER A 215 -3.23 6.07 5.22
CA SER A 215 -3.29 4.85 4.41
C SER A 215 -4.72 4.40 4.10
N MET A 216 -5.26 4.79 2.95
CA MET A 216 -6.55 4.31 2.45
C MET A 216 -6.56 2.79 2.24
N THR A 217 -5.46 2.24 1.74
CA THR A 217 -5.33 0.79 1.55
C THR A 217 -5.50 0.04 2.86
N ALA A 218 -4.82 0.49 3.94
CA ALA A 218 -4.98 -0.13 5.25
C ALA A 218 -6.41 -0.01 5.79
N SER A 219 -7.05 1.14 5.62
CA SER A 219 -8.44 1.36 6.07
C SER A 219 -9.40 0.38 5.40
N VAL A 220 -9.28 0.17 4.08
CA VAL A 220 -10.08 -0.81 3.34
C VAL A 220 -9.79 -2.23 3.79
N LEU A 221 -8.52 -2.58 4.00
CA LEU A 221 -8.11 -3.91 4.45
C LEU A 221 -8.58 -4.22 5.87
N ILE A 222 -8.49 -3.27 6.81
CA ILE A 222 -8.98 -3.42 8.18
C ILE A 222 -10.50 -3.66 8.15
N LEU A 223 -11.24 -2.85 7.37
CA LEU A 223 -12.68 -3.02 7.22
C LEU A 223 -13.00 -4.40 6.64
N ALA A 224 -12.30 -4.83 5.59
CA ALA A 224 -12.49 -6.15 5.00
C ALA A 224 -12.22 -7.28 6.00
N LEU A 225 -11.14 -7.18 6.81
CA LEU A 225 -10.84 -8.17 7.85
C LEU A 225 -11.89 -8.19 8.96
N LEU A 226 -12.41 -7.04 9.37
CA LEU A 226 -13.51 -6.96 10.35
C LEU A 226 -14.76 -7.64 9.79
N VAL A 227 -15.14 -7.36 8.55
CA VAL A 227 -16.26 -8.02 7.86
C VAL A 227 -16.06 -9.53 7.84
N VAL A 228 -14.88 -9.99 7.41
CA VAL A 228 -14.55 -11.42 7.35
C VAL A 228 -14.59 -12.07 8.74
N LEU A 229 -14.10 -11.39 9.79
CA LEU A 229 -14.13 -11.89 11.17
C LEU A 229 -15.57 -12.05 11.68
N ILE A 230 -16.42 -11.06 11.42
CA ILE A 230 -17.84 -11.10 11.81
C ILE A 230 -18.58 -12.18 11.02
N LEU A 231 -18.38 -12.27 9.69
CA LEU A 231 -18.95 -13.32 8.84
C LEU A 231 -18.56 -14.71 9.36
N ARG A 232 -17.28 -14.93 9.62
CA ARG A 232 -16.78 -16.18 10.19
C ARG A 232 -17.45 -16.53 11.53
N THR A 233 -17.57 -15.55 12.42
CA THR A 233 -18.17 -15.75 13.75
C THR A 233 -19.67 -16.04 13.65
N ALA A 234 -20.37 -15.31 12.79
CA ALA A 234 -21.80 -15.47 12.56
C ALA A 234 -22.12 -16.84 11.92
N LEU A 235 -21.36 -17.24 10.90
CA LEU A 235 -21.51 -18.54 10.23
C LEU A 235 -21.21 -19.71 11.19
N ASN A 236 -20.12 -19.62 11.97
CA ASN A 236 -19.76 -20.67 12.94
C ASN A 236 -20.79 -20.85 14.06
N ARG A 237 -21.56 -19.81 14.39
CA ARG A 237 -22.58 -19.83 15.43
C ARG A 237 -24.01 -19.87 14.87
N GLN A 238 -24.18 -20.05 13.56
CA GLN A 238 -25.47 -20.06 12.84
C GLN A 238 -26.34 -18.81 13.14
N ARG A 239 -25.69 -17.66 13.33
CA ARG A 239 -26.37 -16.39 13.65
C ARG A 239 -26.69 -15.60 12.38
N TYR A 240 -27.62 -16.08 11.59
CA TYR A 240 -28.02 -15.46 10.30
C TYR A 240 -28.54 -14.03 10.47
N LEU A 241 -29.17 -13.71 11.60
CA LEU A 241 -29.62 -12.35 11.89
C LEU A 241 -28.44 -11.35 11.91
N ILE A 242 -27.25 -11.74 12.43
CA ILE A 242 -26.06 -10.90 12.40
C ILE A 242 -25.63 -10.63 10.94
N LEU A 243 -25.75 -11.62 10.05
CA LEU A 243 -25.41 -11.43 8.63
C LEU A 243 -26.36 -10.44 7.95
N LEU A 244 -27.65 -10.53 8.24
CA LEU A 244 -28.65 -9.58 7.71
C LEU A 244 -28.42 -8.17 8.24
N ILE A 245 -28.18 -8.01 9.54
CA ILE A 245 -27.86 -6.71 10.13
C ILE A 245 -26.61 -6.12 9.51
N MET A 246 -25.54 -6.92 9.33
CA MET A 246 -24.32 -6.47 8.68
C MET A 246 -24.53 -6.04 7.23
N ALA A 247 -25.30 -6.83 6.46
CA ALA A 247 -25.62 -6.47 5.09
C ALA A 247 -26.38 -5.13 5.06
N GLY A 248 -27.35 -4.94 5.95
CA GLY A 248 -28.08 -3.69 6.11
C GLY A 248 -27.19 -2.52 6.50
N VAL A 249 -26.34 -2.69 7.51
CA VAL A 249 -25.39 -1.65 7.95
C VAL A 249 -24.38 -1.31 6.84
N THR A 250 -23.85 -2.32 6.13
CA THR A 250 -22.94 -2.08 5.02
C THR A 250 -23.62 -1.29 3.91
N LEU A 251 -24.84 -1.69 3.49
CA LEU A 251 -25.61 -0.98 2.49
C LEU A 251 -25.91 0.46 2.92
N ALA A 252 -26.37 0.64 4.17
CA ALA A 252 -26.65 1.96 4.73
C ALA A 252 -25.39 2.85 4.76
N SER A 253 -24.23 2.29 5.17
CA SER A 253 -22.95 3.01 5.21
C SER A 253 -22.46 3.42 3.82
N VAL A 254 -22.58 2.53 2.83
CA VAL A 254 -22.21 2.83 1.43
C VAL A 254 -23.13 3.92 0.88
N THR A 255 -24.44 3.80 1.12
CA THR A 255 -25.44 4.79 0.68
C THR A 255 -25.21 6.15 1.35
N ALA A 256 -25.01 6.17 2.67
CA ALA A 256 -24.72 7.39 3.42
C ALA A 256 -23.40 8.04 2.95
N GLY A 257 -22.37 7.23 2.75
CA GLY A 257 -21.07 7.68 2.21
C GLY A 257 -21.17 8.27 0.81
N PHE A 258 -21.97 7.66 -0.07
CA PHE A 258 -22.23 8.18 -1.40
C PHE A 258 -22.93 9.55 -1.36
N PHE A 259 -24.02 9.67 -0.59
CA PHE A 259 -24.75 10.94 -0.47
C PHE A 259 -23.89 12.01 0.21
N TRP A 260 -23.17 11.65 1.27
CA TRP A 260 -22.22 12.55 1.92
C TRP A 260 -21.14 13.05 0.94
N GLY A 261 -20.51 12.16 0.19
CA GLY A 261 -19.48 12.53 -0.79
C GLY A 261 -20.05 13.41 -1.91
N ARG A 262 -21.24 13.06 -2.44
CA ARG A 262 -21.94 13.86 -3.45
C ARG A 262 -22.27 15.27 -2.94
N ASN A 263 -22.80 15.39 -1.71
CA ASN A 263 -23.18 16.68 -1.15
C ASN A 263 -21.94 17.52 -0.84
N THR A 264 -20.88 16.91 -0.29
CA THR A 264 -19.60 17.58 -0.04
C THR A 264 -18.98 18.06 -1.35
N TYR A 265 -18.91 17.19 -2.39
CA TYR A 265 -18.42 17.59 -3.70
C TYR A 265 -19.20 18.77 -4.28
N ARG A 266 -20.53 18.73 -4.21
CA ARG A 266 -21.37 19.84 -4.69
C ARG A 266 -21.12 21.13 -3.93
N ALA A 267 -21.02 21.06 -2.61
CA ALA A 267 -20.76 22.23 -1.77
C ALA A 267 -19.40 22.90 -2.07
N TYR A 268 -18.38 22.10 -2.44
CA TYR A 268 -17.04 22.63 -2.70
C TYR A 268 -16.83 23.10 -4.14
N TYR A 269 -17.41 22.39 -5.13
CA TYR A 269 -17.05 22.52 -6.55
C TYR A 269 -18.23 22.92 -7.45
N THR A 270 -19.39 23.23 -6.90
CA THR A 270 -20.48 23.84 -7.67
C THR A 270 -20.54 25.33 -7.32
N ALA A 271 -20.35 26.18 -8.31
CA ALA A 271 -20.42 27.63 -8.11
C ALA A 271 -21.81 28.04 -7.59
N GLN A 272 -21.83 28.92 -6.59
CA GLN A 272 -23.04 29.61 -6.24
C GLN A 272 -23.41 30.62 -7.33
N PRO A 273 -24.71 30.85 -7.61
CA PRO A 273 -25.11 31.87 -8.56
C PRO A 273 -24.52 33.22 -8.17
N VAL A 274 -23.88 33.87 -9.13
CA VAL A 274 -23.30 35.22 -8.92
C VAL A 274 -24.21 36.21 -9.61
N ASP A 275 -24.70 37.18 -8.84
CA ASP A 275 -25.38 38.37 -9.40
C ASP A 275 -24.32 39.38 -9.87
N HIS A 276 -24.12 39.39 -11.19
CA HIS A 276 -23.12 40.27 -11.82
C HIS A 276 -23.37 41.78 -11.55
N ARG A 277 -24.61 42.16 -11.22
CA ARG A 277 -24.95 43.58 -10.96
C ARG A 277 -24.55 44.01 -9.56
N SER A 278 -24.34 43.07 -8.66
CA SER A 278 -23.98 43.34 -7.27
C SER A 278 -22.48 43.26 -7.02
N LEU A 279 -21.66 42.96 -8.04
CA LEU A 279 -20.20 42.89 -7.92
C LEU A 279 -19.62 44.30 -7.74
N ALA A 280 -18.78 44.48 -6.68
CA ALA A 280 -18.01 45.70 -6.53
C ALA A 280 -17.02 45.86 -7.68
N THR A 281 -16.93 47.05 -8.25
CA THR A 281 -16.08 47.36 -9.41
C THR A 281 -14.65 47.74 -9.04
N HIS A 282 -14.44 48.26 -7.83
CA HIS A 282 -13.15 48.72 -7.33
C HIS A 282 -12.87 48.20 -5.92
N SER A 283 -11.61 48.06 -5.59
CA SER A 283 -11.12 47.80 -4.24
C SER A 283 -11.28 49.05 -3.33
N ALA A 284 -11.01 48.92 -2.04
CA ALA A 284 -10.98 50.03 -1.12
C ALA A 284 -9.86 51.05 -1.42
N SER A 285 -8.76 50.61 -2.04
CA SER A 285 -7.65 51.48 -2.47
C SER A 285 -7.85 52.05 -3.88
N GLY A 286 -8.96 51.72 -4.56
CA GLY A 286 -9.34 52.29 -5.85
C GLY A 286 -8.89 51.49 -7.09
N GLU A 287 -8.23 50.34 -6.96
CA GLU A 287 -7.91 49.49 -8.10
C GLU A 287 -9.18 48.80 -8.62
N ALA A 288 -9.31 48.75 -9.94
CA ALA A 288 -10.42 48.04 -10.60
C ALA A 288 -10.33 46.53 -10.39
N TYR A 289 -11.40 45.91 -9.92
CA TYR A 289 -11.46 44.47 -9.81
C TYR A 289 -11.62 43.79 -11.17
N VAL A 290 -10.82 42.75 -11.41
CA VAL A 290 -11.03 41.79 -12.49
C VAL A 290 -12.01 40.72 -11.99
N HIS A 291 -13.06 40.46 -12.78
CA HIS A 291 -14.04 39.40 -12.55
C HIS A 291 -14.06 38.49 -13.77
N ASP A 292 -13.51 37.28 -13.68
CA ASP A 292 -13.65 36.27 -14.69
C ASP A 292 -14.74 35.27 -14.28
N THR A 293 -15.88 35.33 -14.98
CA THR A 293 -17.03 34.44 -14.78
C THR A 293 -17.14 33.39 -15.88
N ILE A 294 -16.19 33.38 -16.83
CA ILE A 294 -16.11 32.41 -17.94
C ILE A 294 -15.28 31.21 -17.49
N ASN A 295 -14.18 31.50 -16.79
CA ASN A 295 -13.31 30.45 -16.23
C ASN A 295 -13.93 29.93 -14.94
N LEU A 296 -14.64 28.82 -15.04
CA LEU A 296 -15.45 28.23 -13.96
C LEU A 296 -14.58 27.47 -12.93
N GLN A 297 -13.39 27.94 -12.59
CA GLN A 297 -12.66 27.39 -11.45
C GLN A 297 -13.36 27.76 -10.16
N VAL A 298 -13.74 26.75 -9.40
CA VAL A 298 -14.51 26.89 -8.15
C VAL A 298 -13.71 26.35 -6.99
N GLU A 299 -13.62 27.15 -5.93
CA GLU A 299 -13.07 26.72 -4.66
C GLU A 299 -14.09 27.05 -3.55
N ASN A 300 -14.49 26.04 -2.78
CA ASN A 300 -15.46 26.20 -1.70
C ASN A 300 -16.79 26.85 -2.11
N GLY A 301 -17.31 26.50 -3.30
CA GLY A 301 -18.57 27.01 -3.84
C GLY A 301 -18.49 28.42 -4.41
N GLN A 302 -17.31 29.04 -4.45
CA GLN A 302 -17.09 30.37 -4.99
C GLN A 302 -16.18 30.33 -6.22
N LEU A 303 -16.43 31.17 -7.21
CA LEU A 303 -15.54 31.34 -8.36
C LEU A 303 -14.21 31.95 -7.88
N THR A 304 -13.10 31.35 -8.31
CA THR A 304 -11.76 31.77 -7.84
C THR A 304 -11.36 33.14 -8.38
N MET A 305 -11.80 33.48 -9.57
CA MET A 305 -11.40 34.70 -10.28
C MET A 305 -12.42 35.86 -10.11
N LEU A 306 -13.05 35.97 -8.92
CA LEU A 306 -13.84 37.11 -8.56
C LEU A 306 -13.08 38.04 -7.61
N TYR A 307 -13.27 39.35 -7.75
CA TYR A 307 -12.67 40.40 -6.91
C TYR A 307 -11.14 40.32 -6.87
N VAL A 308 -10.48 40.31 -8.03
CA VAL A 308 -9.02 40.28 -8.13
C VAL A 308 -8.51 41.68 -8.49
N ALA A 309 -7.79 42.32 -7.58
CA ALA A 309 -7.01 43.53 -7.77
C ALA A 309 -5.54 43.12 -7.85
N TRP A 310 -5.01 42.98 -9.07
CA TRP A 310 -3.74 42.31 -9.30
C TRP A 310 -2.54 43.03 -8.71
N SER A 311 -2.49 44.39 -8.82
CA SER A 311 -1.36 45.16 -8.29
C SER A 311 -1.38 45.17 -6.77
N GLU A 312 -2.54 45.45 -6.16
CA GLU A 312 -2.68 45.41 -4.71
C GLU A 312 -2.37 44.03 -4.13
N LEU A 313 -2.83 42.97 -4.81
CA LEU A 313 -2.59 41.61 -4.38
C LEU A 313 -1.10 41.26 -4.39
N ALA A 314 -0.39 41.63 -5.47
CA ALA A 314 1.04 41.39 -5.63
C ALA A 314 1.86 42.16 -4.59
N ASP A 315 1.63 43.49 -4.48
CA ASP A 315 2.36 44.35 -3.55
C ASP A 315 2.18 43.89 -2.11
N ALA A 316 0.92 43.65 -1.71
CA ALA A 316 0.59 43.22 -0.33
C ALA A 316 1.17 41.83 -0.01
N TRP A 317 1.24 40.94 -0.99
CA TRP A 317 1.87 39.63 -0.82
C TRP A 317 3.38 39.74 -0.64
N ASP A 318 4.06 40.50 -1.51
CA ASP A 318 5.51 40.69 -1.50
C ASP A 318 5.99 41.39 -0.22
N GLU A 319 5.14 42.22 0.40
CA GLU A 319 5.40 42.84 1.70
C GLU A 319 5.38 41.82 2.86
N ARG A 320 4.69 40.69 2.73
CA ARG A 320 4.40 39.76 3.84
C ARG A 320 4.99 38.36 3.70
N SER A 321 5.37 37.98 2.51
CA SER A 321 5.88 36.62 2.19
C SER A 321 7.37 36.65 1.85
N GLY A 322 8.07 35.53 2.14
CA GLY A 322 9.44 35.31 1.68
C GLY A 322 9.53 34.84 0.23
N ILE A 323 8.41 34.49 -0.41
CA ILE A 323 8.34 34.04 -1.82
C ILE A 323 7.68 35.13 -2.66
N PRO A 324 8.33 35.63 -3.73
CA PRO A 324 7.76 36.63 -4.61
C PRO A 324 6.44 36.17 -5.25
N PHE A 325 5.52 37.11 -5.52
CA PHE A 325 4.22 36.84 -6.14
C PHE A 325 4.32 36.08 -7.48
N GLU A 326 5.32 36.41 -8.30
CA GLU A 326 5.59 35.70 -9.56
C GLU A 326 6.51 34.47 -9.39
N GLY A 327 6.83 34.10 -8.15
CA GLY A 327 7.62 32.91 -7.83
C GLY A 327 6.80 31.63 -7.74
N ASP A 328 7.48 30.53 -7.40
CA ASP A 328 6.87 29.22 -7.19
C ASP A 328 6.80 28.88 -5.70
N ASP A 329 5.75 28.19 -5.28
CA ASP A 329 5.59 27.64 -3.94
C ASP A 329 6.53 26.42 -3.73
N ALA A 330 6.59 25.92 -2.50
CA ALA A 330 7.46 24.78 -2.15
C ALA A 330 7.14 23.48 -2.94
N LEU A 331 6.01 23.41 -3.63
CA LEU A 331 5.62 22.31 -4.50
C LEU A 331 5.93 22.57 -6.00
N GLY A 332 6.47 23.76 -6.32
CA GLY A 332 6.79 24.16 -7.69
C GLY A 332 5.59 24.64 -8.48
N ASN A 333 4.51 25.10 -7.82
CA ASN A 333 3.38 25.71 -8.50
C ASN A 333 3.50 27.25 -8.42
N PRO A 334 3.02 28.00 -9.42
CA PRO A 334 2.98 29.46 -9.34
C PRO A 334 2.22 29.95 -8.10
N VAL A 335 2.89 30.71 -7.22
CA VAL A 335 2.35 31.19 -5.94
C VAL A 335 1.05 31.97 -6.15
N LYS A 336 0.96 32.79 -7.19
CA LYS A 336 -0.27 33.54 -7.52
C LYS A 336 -1.51 32.64 -7.66
N GLY A 337 -1.38 31.45 -8.21
CA GLY A 337 -2.47 30.46 -8.30
C GLY A 337 -2.85 29.90 -6.93
N THR A 338 -1.86 29.61 -6.10
CA THR A 338 -2.05 29.11 -4.72
C THR A 338 -2.73 30.15 -3.84
N ILE A 339 -2.31 31.44 -3.91
CA ILE A 339 -2.90 32.57 -3.18
C ILE A 339 -4.38 32.75 -3.54
N ILE A 340 -4.69 32.86 -4.83
CA ILE A 340 -6.06 33.09 -5.32
C ILE A 340 -7.01 32.01 -4.78
N ARG A 341 -6.61 30.75 -4.89
CA ARG A 341 -7.40 29.62 -4.40
C ARG A 341 -7.53 29.64 -2.87
N TYR A 342 -6.44 29.88 -2.16
CA TYR A 342 -6.44 29.92 -0.70
C TYR A 342 -7.36 31.03 -0.18
N MET A 343 -7.23 32.26 -0.70
CA MET A 343 -8.09 33.39 -0.34
C MET A 343 -9.56 33.11 -0.67
N THR A 344 -9.85 32.50 -1.83
CA THR A 344 -11.20 32.07 -2.17
C THR A 344 -11.75 31.05 -1.15
N SER A 345 -10.94 30.08 -0.72
CA SER A 345 -11.35 29.09 0.28
C SER A 345 -11.69 29.71 1.65
N ARG A 346 -11.11 30.87 1.95
CA ARG A 346 -11.37 31.70 3.15
C ARG A 346 -12.51 32.68 2.95
N GLY A 347 -13.04 32.83 1.72
CA GLY A 347 -14.06 33.85 1.41
C GLY A 347 -13.51 35.26 1.35
N LEU A 348 -12.19 35.44 1.17
CA LEU A 348 -11.52 36.72 1.11
C LEU A 348 -11.49 37.27 -0.33
N ARG A 349 -11.56 38.62 -0.48
CA ARG A 349 -11.27 39.26 -1.75
C ARG A 349 -9.77 39.24 -2.01
N LYS A 350 -9.37 39.31 -3.26
CA LYS A 350 -7.97 39.24 -3.70
C LYS A 350 -7.44 40.66 -3.92
N ASP A 351 -7.35 41.39 -2.81
CA ASP A 351 -6.89 42.75 -2.72
C ASP A 351 -5.99 42.91 -1.47
N ARG A 352 -5.49 44.10 -1.21
CA ARG A 352 -4.65 44.42 -0.04
C ARG A 352 -5.33 44.03 1.29
N ILE A 353 -6.60 44.36 1.47
CA ILE A 353 -7.35 44.05 2.70
C ILE A 353 -7.46 42.55 2.90
N GLY A 354 -7.73 41.82 1.84
CA GLY A 354 -7.81 40.36 1.89
C GLY A 354 -6.47 39.70 2.25
N VAL A 355 -5.34 40.21 1.75
CA VAL A 355 -4.01 39.75 2.14
C VAL A 355 -3.70 40.10 3.60
N GLU A 356 -4.02 41.29 4.05
CA GLU A 356 -3.83 41.72 5.44
C GLU A 356 -4.64 40.86 6.44
N ALA A 357 -5.79 40.34 6.02
CA ALA A 357 -6.62 39.43 6.82
C ALA A 357 -6.02 37.99 6.92
N LEU A 358 -5.01 37.64 6.15
CA LEU A 358 -4.30 36.37 6.28
C LEU A 358 -3.44 36.37 7.54
N THR A 359 -3.46 35.28 8.29
CA THR A 359 -2.54 35.08 9.42
C THR A 359 -1.16 34.70 8.94
N SER A 360 -0.13 34.83 9.79
CA SER A 360 1.22 34.30 9.46
C SER A 360 1.23 32.80 9.18
N GLU A 361 0.30 32.04 9.76
CA GLU A 361 0.13 30.62 9.47
C GLU A 361 -0.48 30.40 8.08
N ASP A 362 -1.43 31.24 7.65
CA ASP A 362 -2.01 31.15 6.30
C ASP A 362 -0.93 31.42 5.24
N ILE A 363 -0.07 32.42 5.47
CA ILE A 363 1.06 32.73 4.56
C ILE A 363 2.01 31.54 4.46
N ARG A 364 2.44 30.96 5.60
CA ARG A 364 3.30 29.74 5.58
C ARG A 364 2.64 28.57 4.84
N ARG A 365 1.32 28.41 4.96
CA ARG A 365 0.58 27.36 4.24
C ARG A 365 0.59 27.60 2.74
N ILE A 366 0.40 28.83 2.31
CA ILE A 366 0.46 29.20 0.89
C ILE A 366 1.88 28.96 0.35
N GLU A 367 2.92 29.42 1.06
CA GLU A 367 4.33 29.18 0.72
C GLU A 367 4.66 27.68 0.60
N ALA A 368 4.04 26.86 1.46
CA ALA A 368 4.15 25.40 1.40
C ALA A 368 3.31 24.74 0.27
N GLY A 369 2.62 25.53 -0.56
CA GLY A 369 1.82 25.05 -1.69
C GLY A 369 0.42 24.54 -1.30
N ILE A 370 -0.09 24.91 -0.12
CA ILE A 370 -1.45 24.57 0.32
C ILE A 370 -2.43 25.60 -0.26
N ALA A 371 -3.20 25.21 -1.25
CA ALA A 371 -4.11 26.09 -1.98
C ALA A 371 -5.53 26.20 -1.37
N SER A 372 -5.82 25.55 -0.24
CA SER A 372 -7.14 25.62 0.40
C SER A 372 -7.01 25.57 1.92
N ALA A 373 -7.54 26.55 2.62
CA ALA A 373 -7.57 26.60 4.08
C ALA A 373 -8.36 25.44 4.68
N LYS A 374 -9.48 25.05 4.06
CA LYS A 374 -10.31 23.92 4.52
C LYS A 374 -9.59 22.59 4.41
N LEU A 375 -8.78 22.39 3.36
CA LEU A 375 -7.95 21.17 3.24
C LEU A 375 -6.88 21.11 4.33
N ALA A 376 -6.37 22.28 4.76
CA ALA A 376 -5.39 22.38 5.83
C ALA A 376 -5.97 22.09 7.23
N GLU A 377 -7.25 22.38 7.45
CA GLU A 377 -7.94 22.15 8.73
C GLU A 377 -8.25 20.68 9.00
N HIS A 378 -8.34 19.87 7.94
CA HIS A 378 -8.63 18.45 8.06
C HIS A 378 -7.35 17.63 8.22
N SER A 379 -7.45 16.48 8.90
CA SER A 379 -6.35 15.54 9.13
C SER A 379 -6.73 14.11 8.78
N GLY A 380 -5.73 13.25 8.66
CA GLY A 380 -5.90 11.80 8.43
C GLY A 380 -6.79 11.48 7.23
N LEU A 381 -7.73 10.56 7.43
CA LEU A 381 -8.63 10.05 6.39
C LEU A 381 -9.46 11.16 5.72
N ARG A 382 -9.93 12.16 6.50
CA ARG A 382 -10.71 13.28 5.96
C ARG A 382 -9.91 14.09 4.95
N ARG A 383 -8.68 14.48 5.28
CA ARG A 383 -7.77 15.16 4.35
C ARG A 383 -7.57 14.37 3.06
N ARG A 384 -7.43 13.05 3.19
CA ARG A 384 -7.27 12.17 2.02
C ARG A 384 -8.52 12.13 1.13
N LEU A 385 -9.71 12.09 1.71
CA LEU A 385 -10.98 12.13 0.95
C LEU A 385 -11.16 13.47 0.24
N ASP A 386 -10.89 14.58 0.91
CA ASP A 386 -10.96 15.92 0.31
C ASP A 386 -9.97 16.05 -0.86
N ARG A 387 -8.76 15.50 -0.72
CA ARG A 387 -7.78 15.44 -1.81
C ARG A 387 -8.30 14.64 -3.01
N ILE A 388 -8.91 13.47 -2.77
CA ILE A 388 -9.51 12.68 -3.86
C ILE A 388 -10.65 13.44 -4.54
N MET A 389 -11.47 14.17 -3.81
CA MET A 389 -12.53 15.00 -4.39
C MET A 389 -11.97 16.14 -5.24
N PHE A 390 -10.88 16.77 -4.79
CA PHE A 390 -10.16 17.78 -5.56
C PHE A 390 -9.54 17.17 -6.84
N GLU A 391 -8.83 16.06 -6.71
CA GLU A 391 -8.28 15.31 -7.84
C GLU A 391 -9.37 14.96 -8.86
N TYR A 392 -10.56 14.53 -8.40
CA TYR A 392 -11.71 14.24 -9.26
C TYR A 392 -12.22 15.49 -9.99
N HIS A 393 -12.27 16.60 -9.29
CA HIS A 393 -12.68 17.87 -9.90
C HIS A 393 -11.71 18.29 -11.01
N CYS A 394 -10.41 18.28 -10.73
CA CYS A 394 -9.38 18.56 -11.73
C CYS A 394 -9.46 17.62 -12.95
N PHE A 395 -9.66 16.33 -12.70
CA PHE A 395 -9.82 15.35 -13.77
C PHE A 395 -11.04 15.63 -14.65
N LYS A 396 -12.17 16.03 -14.06
CA LYS A 396 -13.38 16.44 -14.82
C LYS A 396 -13.14 17.68 -15.69
N LEU A 397 -12.27 18.59 -15.25
CA LEU A 397 -11.89 19.78 -16.02
C LEU A 397 -10.81 19.48 -17.08
N GLY A 398 -10.41 18.22 -17.25
CA GLY A 398 -9.39 17.84 -18.24
C GLY A 398 -7.95 18.15 -17.82
N SER A 399 -7.71 18.43 -16.53
CA SER A 399 -6.36 18.69 -16.02
C SER A 399 -5.49 17.43 -16.10
N ASN A 400 -4.17 17.63 -16.24
CA ASN A 400 -3.19 16.54 -16.24
C ASN A 400 -3.28 15.75 -14.93
N PRO A 401 -3.54 14.41 -14.96
CA PRO A 401 -3.67 13.58 -13.77
C PRO A 401 -2.31 13.22 -13.11
N THR A 402 -1.19 13.73 -13.60
CA THR A 402 0.14 13.49 -13.03
C THR A 402 0.19 13.95 -11.56
N GLY A 403 0.73 13.10 -10.68
CA GLY A 403 0.75 13.34 -9.23
C GLY A 403 -0.53 12.91 -8.48
N HIS A 404 -1.65 12.78 -9.17
CA HIS A 404 -2.95 12.40 -8.62
C HIS A 404 -3.13 10.88 -8.58
N SER A 405 -2.79 10.25 -7.48
CA SER A 405 -2.61 8.78 -7.39
C SER A 405 -3.82 7.94 -7.81
N VAL A 406 -5.04 8.42 -7.64
CA VAL A 406 -6.27 7.71 -8.05
C VAL A 406 -6.46 7.84 -9.55
N PHE A 407 -6.36 9.06 -10.08
CA PHE A 407 -6.66 9.34 -11.50
C PHE A 407 -5.54 8.90 -12.44
N GLN A 408 -4.27 8.91 -11.97
CA GLN A 408 -3.18 8.23 -12.68
C GLN A 408 -3.49 6.76 -12.91
N ARG A 409 -4.03 6.05 -11.90
CA ARG A 409 -4.40 4.63 -12.07
C ARG A 409 -5.49 4.42 -13.11
N LEU A 410 -6.43 5.34 -13.27
CA LEU A 410 -7.42 5.25 -14.34
C LEU A 410 -6.76 5.30 -15.72
N GLU A 411 -5.76 6.18 -15.91
CA GLU A 411 -4.98 6.23 -17.16
C GLU A 411 -4.16 4.94 -17.36
N PHE A 412 -3.53 4.41 -16.30
CA PHE A 412 -2.84 3.12 -16.36
C PHE A 412 -3.78 1.97 -16.75
N TRP A 413 -5.00 1.96 -16.19
CA TRP A 413 -5.99 0.93 -16.51
C TRP A 413 -6.61 1.07 -17.89
N LYS A 414 -6.72 2.30 -18.41
CA LYS A 414 -7.12 2.53 -19.82
C LYS A 414 -6.08 1.92 -20.76
N ALA A 415 -4.80 2.25 -20.56
CA ALA A 415 -3.70 1.68 -21.35
C ALA A 415 -3.63 0.16 -21.19
N GLY A 416 -3.69 -0.36 -19.95
CA GLY A 416 -3.66 -1.80 -19.68
C GLY A 416 -4.81 -2.56 -20.32
N ARG A 417 -6.02 -2.00 -20.31
CA ARG A 417 -7.19 -2.60 -20.99
C ARG A 417 -6.99 -2.70 -22.50
N GLU A 418 -6.40 -1.68 -23.10
CA GLU A 418 -6.16 -1.69 -24.53
C GLU A 418 -5.07 -2.70 -24.92
N ILE A 419 -4.00 -2.80 -24.12
CA ILE A 419 -2.96 -3.84 -24.30
C ILE A 419 -3.58 -5.23 -24.19
N ILE A 420 -4.46 -5.47 -23.20
CA ILE A 420 -5.20 -6.74 -23.05
C ILE A 420 -6.05 -7.01 -24.29
N ARG A 421 -6.77 -6.02 -24.81
CA ARG A 421 -7.63 -6.19 -25.99
C ARG A 421 -6.84 -6.61 -27.23
N GLN A 422 -5.64 -6.05 -27.40
CA GLN A 422 -4.75 -6.37 -28.54
C GLN A 422 -4.06 -7.72 -28.39
N ASN A 423 -3.79 -8.16 -27.14
CA ASN A 423 -3.04 -9.37 -26.82
C ASN A 423 -3.84 -10.33 -25.93
N PHE A 424 -5.11 -10.51 -26.21
CA PHE A 424 -6.11 -11.14 -25.33
C PHE A 424 -5.73 -12.54 -24.84
N TRP A 425 -5.29 -13.43 -25.75
CA TRP A 425 -5.13 -14.86 -25.47
C TRP A 425 -3.79 -15.20 -24.80
N TRP A 426 -2.68 -14.61 -25.25
CA TRP A 426 -1.32 -14.97 -24.85
C TRP A 426 -0.60 -13.88 -24.06
N GLY A 427 -1.12 -12.65 -24.10
CA GLY A 427 -0.44 -11.49 -23.53
C GLY A 427 0.77 -11.05 -24.37
N VAL A 428 1.50 -10.08 -23.84
CA VAL A 428 2.69 -9.53 -24.52
C VAL A 428 3.99 -10.28 -24.16
N GLY A 429 3.94 -11.18 -23.16
CA GLY A 429 5.15 -11.76 -22.57
C GLY A 429 5.72 -10.91 -21.44
N MET A 430 6.45 -11.57 -20.53
CA MET A 430 6.95 -10.93 -19.31
C MET A 430 8.00 -9.85 -19.58
N GLY A 431 8.82 -10.05 -20.61
CA GLY A 431 9.85 -9.08 -21.02
C GLY A 431 9.27 -7.78 -21.54
N ASP A 432 8.16 -7.85 -22.25
CA ASP A 432 7.66 -6.75 -23.07
C ASP A 432 6.58 -5.90 -22.41
N VAL A 433 6.23 -6.16 -21.15
CA VAL A 433 5.20 -5.40 -20.44
C VAL A 433 5.53 -3.90 -20.38
N LYS A 434 6.80 -3.56 -20.14
CA LYS A 434 7.22 -2.15 -20.04
C LYS A 434 7.16 -1.43 -21.40
N SER A 435 7.65 -2.05 -22.46
CA SER A 435 7.63 -1.52 -23.82
C SER A 435 6.19 -1.41 -24.34
N ALA A 436 5.32 -2.39 -24.07
CA ALA A 436 3.91 -2.35 -24.43
C ALA A 436 3.17 -1.15 -23.78
N PHE A 437 3.39 -0.89 -22.49
CA PHE A 437 2.82 0.30 -21.83
C PHE A 437 3.37 1.59 -22.43
N SER A 438 4.68 1.66 -22.69
CA SER A 438 5.30 2.85 -23.30
C SER A 438 4.74 3.15 -24.69
N ALA A 439 4.59 2.14 -25.52
CA ALA A 439 3.99 2.26 -26.87
C ALA A 439 2.52 2.70 -26.79
N GLU A 440 1.74 2.10 -25.87
CA GLU A 440 0.33 2.43 -25.72
C GLU A 440 0.11 3.86 -25.22
N TYR A 441 0.93 4.36 -24.29
CA TYR A 441 0.86 5.75 -23.83
C TYR A 441 1.15 6.76 -24.94
N VAL A 442 2.09 6.43 -25.84
CA VAL A 442 2.36 7.26 -27.03
C VAL A 442 1.17 7.20 -27.99
N ARG A 443 0.67 6.00 -28.30
CA ARG A 443 -0.46 5.79 -29.21
C ARG A 443 -1.74 6.50 -28.74
N ALA A 444 -2.02 6.43 -27.44
CA ALA A 444 -3.21 7.03 -26.83
C ALA A 444 -3.07 8.54 -26.58
N ASN A 445 -1.91 9.13 -26.87
CA ASN A 445 -1.60 10.53 -26.55
C ASN A 445 -2.00 10.87 -25.09
N THR A 446 -1.57 10.04 -24.13
CA THR A 446 -1.95 10.19 -22.72
C THR A 446 -1.51 11.56 -22.18
N PRO A 447 -2.31 12.21 -21.33
CA PRO A 447 -1.93 13.46 -20.67
C PRO A 447 -0.85 13.27 -19.59
N LEU A 448 -0.46 12.02 -19.25
CA LEU A 448 0.55 11.76 -18.24
C LEU A 448 1.95 12.17 -18.68
N ASP A 449 2.68 12.81 -17.77
CA ASP A 449 4.11 13.10 -17.96
C ASP A 449 4.91 11.80 -18.12
N VAL A 450 5.97 11.84 -18.92
CA VAL A 450 6.78 10.67 -19.27
C VAL A 450 7.30 9.93 -18.03
N SER A 451 7.73 10.68 -16.99
CA SER A 451 8.22 10.14 -15.72
C SER A 451 7.15 9.40 -14.90
N HIS A 452 5.88 9.64 -15.19
CA HIS A 452 4.72 9.06 -14.49
C HIS A 452 3.97 8.01 -15.32
N ARG A 453 4.50 7.61 -16.48
CA ARG A 453 3.98 6.52 -17.30
C ARG A 453 4.43 5.19 -16.76
N LEU A 454 3.63 4.64 -15.83
CA LEU A 454 3.94 3.42 -15.08
C LEU A 454 3.08 2.24 -15.58
N ARG A 455 3.30 1.05 -15.00
CA ARG A 455 2.48 -0.15 -15.21
C ARG A 455 1.09 0.01 -14.56
N ALA A 456 0.24 -1.02 -14.68
CA ALA A 456 -1.16 -0.99 -14.23
C ALA A 456 -1.37 -0.68 -12.74
N HIS A 457 -0.39 -0.91 -11.85
CA HIS A 457 -0.61 -0.92 -10.39
C HIS A 457 -1.85 -1.76 -10.00
N ASN A 458 -2.00 -2.89 -10.69
CA ASN A 458 -3.06 -3.88 -10.49
C ASN A 458 -2.54 -5.25 -10.93
N GLN A 459 -2.25 -6.12 -9.98
CA GLN A 459 -1.63 -7.42 -10.24
C GLN A 459 -2.48 -8.31 -11.17
N TRP A 460 -3.81 -8.23 -11.06
CA TRP A 460 -4.70 -9.00 -11.92
C TRP A 460 -4.54 -8.58 -13.39
N MET A 461 -4.53 -7.27 -13.66
CA MET A 461 -4.27 -6.75 -15.01
C MET A 461 -2.86 -7.10 -15.48
N THR A 462 -1.86 -6.95 -14.61
CA THR A 462 -0.46 -7.25 -14.95
C THR A 462 -0.29 -8.71 -15.35
N VAL A 463 -0.93 -9.66 -14.66
CA VAL A 463 -0.91 -11.07 -15.05
C VAL A 463 -1.58 -11.27 -16.42
N TRP A 464 -2.72 -10.64 -16.66
CA TRP A 464 -3.40 -10.79 -17.96
C TRP A 464 -2.60 -10.18 -19.10
N ILE A 465 -2.04 -8.97 -18.91
CA ILE A 465 -1.17 -8.33 -19.90
C ILE A 465 0.04 -9.22 -20.20
N THR A 466 0.65 -9.79 -19.18
CA THR A 466 1.86 -10.61 -19.31
C THR A 466 1.60 -11.94 -20.02
N SER A 467 0.55 -12.68 -19.65
CA SER A 467 0.34 -14.07 -20.00
C SER A 467 -0.99 -14.38 -20.69
N GLY A 468 -1.75 -13.35 -21.04
CA GLY A 468 -3.07 -13.45 -21.68
C GLY A 468 -4.12 -14.14 -20.81
N LEU A 469 -5.26 -14.45 -21.41
CA LEU A 469 -6.38 -15.10 -20.73
C LEU A 469 -6.00 -16.48 -20.17
N VAL A 470 -5.22 -17.25 -20.92
CA VAL A 470 -4.82 -18.61 -20.51
C VAL A 470 -4.00 -18.58 -19.22
N GLY A 471 -2.97 -17.73 -19.18
CA GLY A 471 -2.13 -17.56 -17.98
C GLY A 471 -2.91 -16.91 -16.83
N PHE A 472 -3.77 -15.95 -17.12
CA PHE A 472 -4.63 -15.28 -16.12
C PHE A 472 -5.59 -16.27 -15.43
N VAL A 473 -6.28 -17.12 -16.19
CA VAL A 473 -7.16 -18.15 -15.63
C VAL A 473 -6.35 -19.15 -14.79
N THR A 474 -5.20 -19.57 -15.30
CA THR A 474 -4.29 -20.48 -14.57
C THR A 474 -3.84 -19.84 -13.24
N PHE A 475 -3.47 -18.57 -13.25
CA PHE A 475 -3.09 -17.83 -12.05
C PHE A 475 -4.25 -17.74 -11.04
N ILE A 476 -5.45 -17.38 -11.50
CA ILE A 476 -6.66 -17.31 -10.65
C ILE A 476 -6.95 -18.68 -10.03
N LEU A 477 -6.97 -19.73 -10.81
CA LEU A 477 -7.21 -21.08 -10.31
C LEU A 477 -6.13 -21.51 -9.30
N ALA A 478 -4.85 -21.26 -9.60
CA ALA A 478 -3.77 -21.55 -8.66
C ALA A 478 -3.92 -20.76 -7.35
N TRP A 479 -4.22 -19.44 -7.43
CA TRP A 479 -4.36 -18.57 -6.27
C TRP A 479 -5.55 -18.96 -5.39
N PHE A 480 -6.77 -19.01 -5.94
CA PHE A 480 -7.98 -19.27 -5.16
C PHE A 480 -8.06 -20.73 -4.65
N THR A 481 -7.45 -21.67 -5.33
CA THR A 481 -7.36 -23.04 -4.82
C THR A 481 -6.32 -23.23 -3.70
N LEU A 482 -5.51 -22.22 -3.35
CA LEU A 482 -4.77 -22.20 -2.08
C LEU A 482 -5.72 -22.19 -0.88
N PHE A 483 -6.90 -21.60 -1.04
CA PHE A 483 -7.96 -21.60 -0.04
C PHE A 483 -8.77 -22.92 -0.11
N ARG A 484 -8.13 -24.03 0.24
CA ARG A 484 -8.79 -25.33 0.31
C ARG A 484 -9.48 -25.56 1.66
N ARG A 485 -10.33 -26.62 1.69
CA ARG A 485 -11.03 -27.06 2.93
C ARG A 485 -10.12 -27.74 3.98
N ASP A 486 -8.82 -27.47 3.97
CA ASP A 486 -7.85 -27.93 4.95
C ASP A 486 -7.90 -27.09 6.24
N SER A 487 -7.54 -27.68 7.37
CA SER A 487 -7.52 -27.04 8.67
C SER A 487 -6.60 -25.82 8.74
N ARG A 488 -5.51 -25.80 7.98
CA ARG A 488 -4.56 -24.69 7.92
C ARG A 488 -5.10 -23.51 7.12
N SER A 489 -5.72 -23.76 5.96
CA SER A 489 -6.35 -22.74 5.13
C SER A 489 -7.58 -22.12 5.82
N ARG A 490 -8.19 -22.81 6.81
CA ARG A 490 -9.26 -22.26 7.64
C ARG A 490 -8.76 -21.48 8.85
N SER A 491 -7.45 -21.44 9.12
CA SER A 491 -6.91 -20.65 10.22
C SER A 491 -7.16 -19.16 10.00
N TRP A 492 -7.37 -18.43 11.11
CA TRP A 492 -7.60 -16.96 11.03
C TRP A 492 -6.47 -16.24 10.31
N LEU A 493 -5.22 -16.55 10.65
CA LEU A 493 -4.07 -15.88 10.06
C LEU A 493 -3.93 -16.12 8.55
N PHE A 494 -4.21 -17.36 8.09
CA PHE A 494 -4.20 -17.61 6.66
C PHE A 494 -5.34 -16.88 5.95
N LEU A 495 -6.53 -16.87 6.53
CA LEU A 495 -7.67 -16.13 5.98
C LEU A 495 -7.37 -14.63 5.90
N ALA A 496 -6.80 -14.04 6.96
CA ALA A 496 -6.38 -12.64 6.97
C ALA A 496 -5.32 -12.37 5.91
N PHE A 497 -4.27 -13.20 5.82
CA PHE A 497 -3.25 -13.11 4.80
C PHE A 497 -3.85 -13.18 3.38
N PHE A 498 -4.71 -14.15 3.13
CA PHE A 498 -5.32 -14.35 1.82
C PHE A 498 -6.18 -13.16 1.38
N VAL A 499 -6.96 -12.60 2.31
CA VAL A 499 -7.76 -11.39 2.06
C VAL A 499 -6.86 -10.17 1.81
N VAL A 500 -5.86 -9.95 2.66
CA VAL A 500 -4.91 -8.84 2.52
C VAL A 500 -4.16 -8.92 1.19
N ALA A 501 -3.63 -10.09 0.84
CA ALA A 501 -2.90 -10.28 -0.41
C ALA A 501 -3.81 -10.12 -1.63
N SER A 502 -5.01 -10.74 -1.63
CA SER A 502 -5.96 -10.66 -2.76
C SER A 502 -6.45 -9.24 -3.02
N LEU A 503 -6.75 -8.48 -1.96
CA LEU A 503 -7.16 -7.08 -2.09
C LEU A 503 -5.99 -6.16 -2.47
N SER A 504 -4.77 -6.46 -2.01
CA SER A 504 -3.59 -5.71 -2.45
C SER A 504 -3.36 -5.82 -3.96
N PHE A 505 -3.70 -6.96 -4.57
CA PHE A 505 -3.60 -7.18 -6.02
C PHE A 505 -4.51 -6.26 -6.85
N LEU A 506 -5.56 -5.68 -6.26
CA LEU A 506 -6.45 -4.74 -6.95
C LEU A 506 -5.83 -3.33 -7.10
N THR A 507 -4.95 -2.96 -6.19
CA THR A 507 -4.43 -1.59 -6.10
C THR A 507 -2.93 -1.48 -6.29
N GLU A 508 -2.21 -2.61 -6.32
CA GLU A 508 -0.77 -2.68 -6.43
C GLU A 508 -0.30 -3.89 -7.25
N ASP A 509 0.83 -3.72 -7.89
CA ASP A 509 1.59 -4.81 -8.53
C ASP A 509 2.44 -5.50 -7.44
N THR A 510 1.78 -6.24 -6.56
CA THR A 510 2.40 -6.80 -5.34
C THR A 510 3.52 -7.77 -5.67
N LEU A 511 3.38 -8.57 -6.72
CA LEU A 511 4.39 -9.55 -7.15
C LEU A 511 5.51 -8.94 -8.03
N GLU A 512 5.50 -7.64 -8.29
CA GLU A 512 6.52 -6.95 -9.08
C GLU A 512 7.63 -6.33 -8.23
N SER A 513 7.61 -6.56 -6.91
CA SER A 513 8.62 -6.03 -6.00
C SER A 513 9.07 -7.07 -4.99
N GLN A 514 10.33 -6.99 -4.57
CA GLN A 514 10.93 -7.90 -3.58
C GLN A 514 10.12 -7.99 -2.28
N ALA A 515 9.67 -6.85 -1.74
CA ALA A 515 8.89 -6.83 -0.50
C ALA A 515 7.52 -7.52 -0.67
N GLY A 516 6.82 -7.24 -1.77
CA GLY A 516 5.53 -7.86 -2.05
C GLY A 516 5.63 -9.36 -2.33
N VAL A 517 6.63 -9.76 -3.12
CA VAL A 517 6.92 -11.19 -3.39
C VAL A 517 7.27 -11.91 -2.09
N SER A 518 8.12 -11.33 -1.24
CA SER A 518 8.49 -11.91 0.06
C SER A 518 7.28 -12.02 0.99
N PHE A 519 6.43 -10.99 1.03
CA PHE A 519 5.17 -11.01 1.78
C PHE A 519 4.29 -12.20 1.35
N VAL A 520 4.04 -12.34 0.04
CA VAL A 520 3.16 -13.39 -0.49
C VAL A 520 3.79 -14.78 -0.35
N ALA A 521 5.03 -14.94 -0.79
CA ALA A 521 5.68 -16.25 -0.84
C ALA A 521 6.07 -16.76 0.55
N PHE A 522 6.64 -15.92 1.41
CA PHE A 522 7.09 -16.34 2.73
C PHE A 522 5.93 -16.57 3.69
N LEU A 523 5.05 -15.57 3.88
CA LEU A 523 3.92 -15.74 4.79
C LEU A 523 2.95 -16.80 4.31
N GLY A 524 2.67 -16.86 3.00
CA GLY A 524 1.84 -17.91 2.41
C GLY A 524 2.41 -19.30 2.67
N SER A 525 3.71 -19.49 2.47
CA SER A 525 4.40 -20.77 2.71
C SER A 525 4.40 -21.15 4.19
N VAL A 526 4.74 -20.19 5.08
CA VAL A 526 4.76 -20.42 6.53
C VAL A 526 3.37 -20.78 7.06
N LEU A 527 2.34 -20.11 6.60
CA LEU A 527 0.97 -20.34 7.06
C LEU A 527 0.42 -21.68 6.57
N LEU A 528 0.69 -22.07 5.32
CA LEU A 528 0.15 -23.28 4.71
C LEU A 528 1.02 -24.53 4.94
N PHE A 529 2.34 -24.39 4.84
CA PHE A 529 3.20 -25.55 4.67
C PHE A 529 4.12 -25.83 5.84
N LEU A 530 4.47 -24.81 6.67
CA LEU A 530 5.40 -25.03 7.80
C LEU A 530 4.88 -26.12 8.73
N PRO A 531 5.61 -27.26 8.86
CA PRO A 531 5.16 -28.38 9.69
C PRO A 531 5.11 -27.98 11.17
N ARG A 532 4.06 -28.42 11.88
CA ARG A 532 3.85 -28.14 13.30
C ARG A 532 3.67 -29.44 14.05
N LYS A 533 4.26 -29.57 15.23
CA LYS A 533 4.05 -30.72 16.12
C LYS A 533 2.59 -30.76 16.56
N PRO A 534 1.94 -31.94 16.58
CA PRO A 534 0.60 -32.09 17.11
C PRO A 534 0.52 -31.63 18.57
N ALA A 535 -0.63 -31.08 18.98
CA ALA A 535 -0.85 -30.72 20.36
C ALA A 535 -0.93 -32.04 21.19
N GLY A 536 0.01 -32.25 22.10
CA GLY A 536 -0.04 -33.40 23.04
C GLY A 536 1.21 -34.28 23.14
N ILE A 537 2.23 -34.08 22.28
CA ILE A 537 3.51 -34.79 22.41
C ILE A 537 4.59 -33.81 22.90
N GLU A 538 4.43 -33.27 24.10
CA GLU A 538 5.60 -32.96 24.91
C GLU A 538 6.05 -34.28 25.52
N LEU A 539 7.12 -34.86 24.97
CA LEU A 539 7.80 -35.98 25.60
C LEU A 539 8.11 -35.55 27.06
N ARG A 540 7.40 -36.14 28.03
CA ARG A 540 7.88 -36.13 29.41
C ARG A 540 9.31 -36.67 29.34
N GLY A 541 10.28 -35.83 29.67
CA GLY A 541 11.64 -36.28 29.80
C GLY A 541 11.73 -37.51 30.68
N PRO A 542 12.77 -38.36 30.53
CA PRO A 542 12.90 -39.53 31.36
C PRO A 542 12.86 -39.12 32.84
N VAL A 543 11.87 -39.66 33.56
CA VAL A 543 11.85 -39.60 35.01
C VAL A 543 13.13 -40.30 35.45
N LYS A 544 14.05 -39.55 36.06
CA LYS A 544 15.19 -40.12 36.78
C LYS A 544 14.72 -40.68 38.10
#